data_f8de7d75d1a6f530fb842b1d1ac4c6dd
#
_entry.id   f8de7d75d1a6f530fb842b1d1ac4c6dd
#
_cell.length_a   1.000
_cell.length_b   1.000
_cell.length_c   1.000
_cell.angle_alpha   90.00
_cell.angle_beta   90.00
_cell.angle_gamma   90.00
#
_symmetry.space_group_name_H-M   'P 1'
#
loop_
_entity.id
_entity.type
_entity.pdbx_description
1 polymer ?
#
loop_
_entity_poly.entity_id
_entity_poly.type
_entity_poly.pdbx_seq_one_letter_code
_entity_poly.pdbx_strand_id
1 'polypeptide(L)'
;SVISNAQDLVNFPADVYSVEVKDNNNCIHNNSKTISQPAPQTINITTKDVSCNGYSDGEIIVNAQGGTPPYNFNWNGINTITANQLNIPANNYDLILTDFNNCVTNLSTSISEPASAMMTTVSKTDVLCFGNNTGVIDLSITGGTPPYTTSWSNGSFSEDITNLFANTYSLTALDLNNCRVDTSFIIVEPDVGLSNVFSVSHVSCNGFYDGNIFSNVSGGTAPYQYVWANSSYALSTTSSGLTNFPADNYFLEVTDNNGCKLYDTTNIIEPTMLWDTLIGVDILCKGESTGEINSIISGGTPPYSYSWDNGASSQNLQFLSAGNYQLQINDFNNCQLTDSIILNEPIS
;
A
#
# COMPACT_ATOMS: atom_id res chain seq x y z
N SER A 1 -48.01 38.28 71.15
CA SER A 1 -47.18 38.63 72.35
C SER A 1 -46.54 40.01 72.15
N VAL A 2 -46.46 40.82 73.12
CA VAL A 2 -45.76 42.10 73.05
C VAL A 2 -44.30 41.86 72.91
N ILE A 3 -43.70 42.37 71.83
CA ILE A 3 -42.25 42.13 71.48
C ILE A 3 -41.41 43.22 72.19
N SER A 4 -41.92 44.43 72.27
CA SER A 4 -41.24 45.60 72.92
C SER A 4 -42.24 46.68 73.26
N ASN A 5 -41.92 47.48 74.27
CA ASN A 5 -42.61 48.73 74.60
C ASN A 5 -41.78 50.00 74.24
N ALA A 6 -40.71 49.79 73.43
CA ALA A 6 -39.89 50.89 72.94
C ALA A 6 -40.61 51.66 71.83
N GLN A 7 -40.33 52.99 71.77
CA GLN A 7 -40.86 53.85 70.73
C GLN A 7 -40.41 53.48 69.34
N ASP A 8 -39.20 52.97 69.22
CA ASP A 8 -38.59 52.49 67.93
C ASP A 8 -38.17 51.02 68.05
N LEU A 9 -38.40 50.24 66.98
CA LEU A 9 -37.92 48.87 66.83
C LEU A 9 -36.73 48.85 65.90
N VAL A 10 -35.61 48.22 66.34
CA VAL A 10 -34.39 48.07 65.55
C VAL A 10 -33.98 46.63 65.54
N ASN A 11 -33.36 46.18 64.42
CA ASN A 11 -32.83 44.81 64.22
C ASN A 11 -33.89 43.68 64.29
N PHE A 12 -35.10 43.96 63.78
CA PHE A 12 -36.15 42.96 63.73
C PHE A 12 -36.15 42.20 62.36
N PRO A 13 -36.49 40.91 62.37
CA PRO A 13 -36.58 40.14 61.14
C PRO A 13 -37.76 40.60 60.26
N ALA A 14 -37.81 40.10 59.00
CA ALA A 14 -38.92 40.33 58.10
C ALA A 14 -40.21 39.69 58.70
N ASP A 15 -41.23 40.51 58.92
CA ASP A 15 -42.55 40.12 59.42
C ASP A 15 -43.50 41.33 59.36
N VAL A 16 -44.76 41.11 59.73
CA VAL A 16 -45.73 42.16 59.89
C VAL A 16 -45.80 42.58 61.39
N TYR A 17 -45.36 43.77 61.66
CA TYR A 17 -45.35 44.35 63.02
C TYR A 17 -46.53 45.27 63.20
N SER A 18 -47.30 45.11 64.30
CA SER A 18 -48.39 45.99 64.68
C SER A 18 -48.04 46.74 65.96
N VAL A 19 -48.36 48.02 66.00
CA VAL A 19 -48.25 48.83 67.16
C VAL A 19 -49.66 49.24 67.66
N GLU A 20 -49.91 49.08 68.95
CA GLU A 20 -51.06 49.61 69.68
C GLU A 20 -50.60 50.79 70.48
N VAL A 21 -51.21 51.98 70.24
CA VAL A 21 -50.97 53.17 70.98
C VAL A 21 -52.24 53.47 71.78
N LYS A 22 -52.11 53.67 73.12
CA LYS A 22 -53.21 53.94 74.05
C LYS A 22 -52.95 55.29 74.72
N ASP A 23 -53.92 56.13 74.65
CA ASP A 23 -53.87 57.43 75.36
C ASP A 23 -54.29 57.29 76.83
N ASN A 24 -54.20 58.39 77.59
CA ASN A 24 -54.60 58.46 79.03
C ASN A 24 -56.07 58.18 79.24
N ASN A 25 -56.96 58.34 78.27
CA ASN A 25 -58.39 58.07 78.29
C ASN A 25 -58.76 56.66 77.90
N ASN A 26 -57.73 55.77 77.67
CA ASN A 26 -57.84 54.36 77.15
C ASN A 26 -58.32 54.25 75.69
N CYS A 27 -58.27 55.34 74.88
CA CYS A 27 -58.54 55.22 73.48
C CYS A 27 -57.34 54.51 72.77
N ILE A 28 -57.67 53.49 71.99
CA ILE A 28 -56.68 52.64 71.31
C ILE A 28 -56.60 52.98 69.82
N HIS A 29 -55.41 53.19 69.33
CA HIS A 29 -55.11 53.26 67.87
C HIS A 29 -54.12 52.20 67.52
N ASN A 30 -54.45 51.41 66.48
CA ASN A 30 -53.61 50.33 65.96
C ASN A 30 -53.07 50.67 64.55
N ASN A 31 -51.81 50.46 64.34
CA ASN A 31 -51.18 50.57 63.02
C ASN A 31 -50.29 49.35 62.78
N SER A 32 -50.04 49.02 61.52
CA SER A 32 -49.15 47.90 61.16
C SER A 32 -48.18 48.29 60.04
N LYS A 33 -46.98 47.77 60.12
CA LYS A 33 -45.93 47.93 59.10
C LYS A 33 -45.32 46.60 58.80
N THR A 34 -45.24 46.30 57.52
CA THR A 34 -44.52 45.10 57.03
C THR A 34 -43.03 45.42 56.79
N ILE A 35 -42.17 44.66 57.43
CA ILE A 35 -40.73 44.59 57.07
C ILE A 35 -40.59 43.42 56.12
N SER A 36 -40.19 43.72 54.88
CA SER A 36 -39.93 42.69 53.86
C SER A 36 -38.45 42.41 53.75
N GLN A 37 -38.09 41.17 53.32
CA GLN A 37 -36.75 40.79 52.94
C GLN A 37 -36.74 40.32 51.47
N PRO A 38 -35.64 40.48 50.79
CA PRO A 38 -35.48 39.89 49.44
C PRO A 38 -35.68 38.36 49.45
N ALA A 39 -36.09 37.80 48.35
CA ALA A 39 -36.09 36.36 48.18
C ALA A 39 -34.66 35.79 48.35
N PRO A 40 -34.50 34.58 48.84
CA PRO A 40 -33.17 33.99 48.98
C PRO A 40 -32.42 34.00 47.64
N GLN A 41 -31.13 34.30 47.70
CA GLN A 41 -30.26 34.31 46.54
C GLN A 41 -30.02 32.84 46.06
N THR A 42 -30.18 32.60 44.77
CA THR A 42 -29.96 31.29 44.11
C THR A 42 -29.11 31.42 42.86
N ILE A 43 -28.29 30.42 42.58
CA ILE A 43 -27.45 30.33 41.41
C ILE A 43 -27.85 29.07 40.64
N ASN A 44 -28.28 29.23 39.39
CA ASN A 44 -28.44 28.14 38.44
C ASN A 44 -27.37 28.27 37.37
N ILE A 45 -26.75 27.14 37.00
CA ILE A 45 -25.73 27.09 35.95
C ILE A 45 -26.09 26.07 34.90
N THR A 46 -25.63 26.33 33.69
CA THR A 46 -25.47 25.34 32.61
C THR A 46 -24.01 25.28 32.22
N THR A 47 -23.47 24.08 32.02
CA THR A 47 -22.09 23.85 31.63
C THR A 47 -22.02 23.19 30.29
N LYS A 48 -20.97 23.49 29.53
CA LYS A 48 -20.54 22.76 28.34
C LYS A 48 -19.11 22.30 28.58
N ASP A 49 -18.89 21.01 28.51
CA ASP A 49 -17.57 20.42 28.63
C ASP A 49 -16.67 20.77 27.43
N VAL A 50 -15.36 20.63 27.60
CA VAL A 50 -14.37 20.85 26.55
C VAL A 50 -14.53 19.77 25.49
N SER A 51 -14.55 20.16 24.22
CA SER A 51 -14.82 19.24 23.12
C SER A 51 -13.68 18.27 22.87
N CYS A 52 -12.42 18.75 22.95
CA CYS A 52 -11.24 17.95 22.67
C CYS A 52 -10.25 18.03 23.84
N ASN A 53 -9.59 16.92 24.15
CA ASN A 53 -8.57 16.90 25.19
C ASN A 53 -7.51 17.99 24.98
N GLY A 54 -7.29 18.79 26.03
CA GLY A 54 -6.35 19.92 26.03
C GLY A 54 -6.86 21.20 25.37
N TYR A 55 -8.13 21.27 24.93
CA TYR A 55 -8.71 22.48 24.39
C TYR A 55 -9.26 23.38 25.52
N SER A 56 -9.69 24.59 25.17
CA SER A 56 -10.25 25.55 26.08
C SER A 56 -11.52 26.16 25.48
N ASP A 57 -12.49 25.31 25.16
CA ASP A 57 -13.79 25.69 24.59
C ASP A 57 -14.96 25.33 25.50
N GLY A 58 -14.69 25.05 26.78
CA GLY A 58 -15.68 24.86 27.82
C GLY A 58 -16.43 26.16 28.16
N GLU A 59 -17.65 26.02 28.67
CA GLU A 59 -18.51 27.17 29.00
C GLU A 59 -19.23 26.96 30.33
N ILE A 60 -19.41 28.07 31.12
CA ILE A 60 -20.28 28.15 32.27
C ILE A 60 -21.20 29.32 32.06
N ILE A 61 -22.49 29.07 31.96
CA ILE A 61 -23.54 30.12 31.90
C ILE A 61 -24.25 30.21 33.25
N VAL A 62 -24.27 31.40 33.85
CA VAL A 62 -24.80 31.65 35.18
C VAL A 62 -26.10 32.40 35.08
N ASN A 63 -27.13 31.93 35.82
CA ASN A 63 -28.37 32.61 36.04
C ASN A 63 -28.57 32.81 37.55
N ALA A 64 -28.31 34.04 38.04
CA ALA A 64 -28.49 34.43 39.43
C ALA A 64 -29.89 35.03 39.64
N GLN A 65 -30.57 34.60 40.71
CA GLN A 65 -31.92 35.09 41.08
C GLN A 65 -32.02 35.35 42.59
N GLY A 66 -32.98 36.15 43.01
CA GLY A 66 -33.17 36.55 44.43
C GLY A 66 -32.10 37.52 44.91
N GLY A 67 -32.01 37.76 46.19
CA GLY A 67 -31.16 38.83 46.74
C GLY A 67 -31.51 40.23 46.24
N THR A 68 -30.56 41.16 46.30
CA THR A 68 -30.74 42.58 45.88
C THR A 68 -29.68 42.90 44.80
N PRO A 69 -30.06 43.08 43.51
CA PRO A 69 -29.09 43.47 42.49
C PRO A 69 -28.56 44.88 42.69
N PRO A 70 -27.36 45.23 42.15
CA PRO A 70 -26.52 44.43 41.24
C PRO A 70 -25.75 43.34 41.96
N TYR A 71 -25.43 42.28 41.19
CA TYR A 71 -24.61 41.17 41.68
C TYR A 71 -23.14 41.35 41.28
N ASN A 72 -22.26 40.93 42.19
CA ASN A 72 -20.82 40.78 41.91
C ASN A 72 -20.46 39.31 41.83
N PHE A 73 -19.80 38.91 40.71
CA PHE A 73 -19.36 37.56 40.44
C PHE A 73 -17.84 37.49 40.63
N ASN A 74 -17.39 36.65 41.52
CA ASN A 74 -15.97 36.39 41.75
C ASN A 74 -15.67 34.92 41.56
N TRP A 75 -14.92 34.61 40.48
CA TRP A 75 -14.51 33.29 40.14
C TRP A 75 -13.10 32.99 40.66
N ASN A 76 -12.94 31.89 41.41
CA ASN A 76 -11.64 31.42 41.84
C ASN A 76 -10.93 30.78 40.64
N GLY A 77 -9.66 31.16 40.35
CA GLY A 77 -8.87 30.65 39.24
C GLY A 77 -9.10 31.31 37.88
N ILE A 78 -10.07 32.26 37.78
CA ILE A 78 -10.30 33.02 36.54
C ILE A 78 -10.32 34.52 36.92
N ASN A 79 -9.46 35.29 36.27
CA ASN A 79 -9.33 36.74 36.54
C ASN A 79 -10.42 37.56 35.82
N THR A 80 -11.69 37.21 36.02
CA THR A 80 -12.83 37.93 35.43
C THR A 80 -13.93 38.17 36.44
N ILE A 81 -14.70 39.25 36.23
CA ILE A 81 -15.89 39.64 37.02
C ILE A 81 -17.18 39.39 36.24
N THR A 82 -17.10 38.74 35.10
CA THR A 82 -18.28 38.44 34.28
C THR A 82 -19.02 37.22 34.83
N ALA A 83 -20.36 37.26 34.74
CA ALA A 83 -21.20 36.13 35.17
C ALA A 83 -20.85 34.86 34.43
N ASN A 84 -20.84 34.91 33.10
CA ASN A 84 -20.57 33.79 32.25
C ASN A 84 -19.06 33.64 31.96
N GLN A 85 -18.60 32.41 31.91
CA GLN A 85 -17.24 32.05 31.52
C GLN A 85 -17.31 31.27 30.21
N LEU A 86 -16.53 31.72 29.21
CA LEU A 86 -16.47 31.16 27.88
C LEU A 86 -15.03 30.85 27.53
N ASN A 87 -14.82 29.84 26.71
CA ASN A 87 -13.50 29.43 26.26
C ASN A 87 -12.55 29.09 27.41
N ILE A 88 -13.03 28.31 28.36
CA ILE A 88 -12.30 27.89 29.56
C ILE A 88 -11.84 26.42 29.42
N PRO A 89 -10.66 26.04 29.98
CA PRO A 89 -10.20 24.68 30.01
C PRO A 89 -10.98 23.79 30.98
N ALA A 90 -10.75 22.49 30.91
CA ALA A 90 -11.25 21.55 31.91
C ALA A 90 -10.60 21.83 33.26
N ASN A 91 -11.44 22.06 34.29
CA ASN A 91 -11.00 22.31 35.66
C ASN A 91 -12.21 22.34 36.61
N ASN A 92 -11.95 22.50 37.93
CA ASN A 92 -12.93 22.86 38.93
C ASN A 92 -12.99 24.38 39.05
N TYR A 93 -14.21 24.93 39.14
CA TYR A 93 -14.47 26.35 39.19
C TYR A 93 -15.39 26.67 40.36
N ASP A 94 -14.98 27.63 41.22
CA ASP A 94 -15.73 28.10 42.34
C ASP A 94 -16.21 29.53 42.07
N LEU A 95 -17.51 29.77 42.23
CA LEU A 95 -18.14 31.07 42.11
C LEU A 95 -18.55 31.56 43.50
N ILE A 96 -18.17 32.80 43.85
CA ILE A 96 -18.67 33.56 44.95
C ILE A 96 -19.57 34.66 44.37
N LEU A 97 -20.87 34.54 44.59
CA LEU A 97 -21.86 35.55 44.21
C LEU A 97 -22.16 36.44 45.41
N THR A 98 -22.01 37.76 45.28
CA THR A 98 -22.31 38.72 46.28
C THR A 98 -23.36 39.75 45.76
N ASP A 99 -24.45 40.00 46.51
CA ASP A 99 -25.43 40.96 46.11
C ASP A 99 -25.09 42.39 46.66
N PHE A 100 -25.91 43.37 46.33
CA PHE A 100 -25.75 44.78 46.80
C PHE A 100 -25.69 44.88 48.30
N ASN A 101 -26.40 44.04 49.05
CA ASN A 101 -26.43 44.03 50.51
C ASN A 101 -25.33 43.18 51.17
N ASN A 102 -24.34 42.73 50.38
CA ASN A 102 -23.24 41.83 50.78
C ASN A 102 -23.68 40.43 51.22
N CYS A 103 -24.87 39.98 50.79
CA CYS A 103 -25.24 38.58 50.96
C CYS A 103 -24.42 37.72 50.01
N VAL A 104 -23.86 36.57 50.47
CA VAL A 104 -22.95 35.74 49.73
C VAL A 104 -23.59 34.38 49.51
N THR A 105 -23.44 33.87 48.27
CA THR A 105 -23.78 32.51 47.89
C THR A 105 -22.61 31.90 47.11
N ASN A 106 -22.18 30.71 47.49
CA ASN A 106 -21.08 29.98 46.84
C ASN A 106 -21.61 28.83 45.99
N LEU A 107 -20.97 28.58 44.86
CA LEU A 107 -21.24 27.45 43.99
C LEU A 107 -19.93 26.89 43.45
N SER A 108 -19.80 25.57 43.48
CA SER A 108 -18.69 24.86 42.83
C SER A 108 -19.22 24.04 41.66
N THR A 109 -18.49 24.01 40.56
CA THR A 109 -18.79 23.22 39.36
C THR A 109 -17.50 22.74 38.71
N SER A 110 -17.62 21.79 37.78
CA SER A 110 -16.48 21.30 37.01
C SER A 110 -16.81 21.28 35.52
N ILE A 111 -15.80 21.58 34.72
CA ILE A 111 -15.76 21.35 33.28
C ILE A 111 -14.83 20.19 33.07
N SER A 112 -15.30 19.18 32.36
CA SER A 112 -14.53 17.99 31.99
C SER A 112 -14.02 18.04 30.53
N GLU A 113 -13.11 17.15 30.19
CA GLU A 113 -12.61 16.93 28.82
C GLU A 113 -12.49 15.44 28.54
N PRO A 114 -12.40 14.99 27.26
CA PRO A 114 -12.09 13.61 26.93
C PRO A 114 -10.83 13.14 27.64
N ALA A 115 -10.81 11.88 28.14
CA ALA A 115 -9.75 11.35 28.99
C ALA A 115 -8.36 11.34 28.34
N SER A 116 -8.31 11.30 27.01
CA SER A 116 -7.08 11.37 26.22
C SER A 116 -7.34 12.01 24.85
N ALA A 117 -6.31 12.60 24.27
CA ALA A 117 -6.36 13.07 22.90
C ALA A 117 -6.58 11.89 21.93
N MET A 118 -7.21 12.16 20.79
CA MET A 118 -7.36 11.17 19.71
C MET A 118 -5.99 10.85 19.13
N MET A 119 -5.69 9.55 19.00
CA MET A 119 -4.43 9.03 18.47
C MET A 119 -4.71 7.94 17.45
N THR A 120 -3.83 7.83 16.44
CA THR A 120 -3.87 6.77 15.43
C THR A 120 -2.62 5.91 15.52
N THR A 121 -2.81 4.61 15.43
CA THR A 121 -1.73 3.62 15.25
C THR A 121 -2.00 2.83 13.98
N VAL A 122 -0.95 2.34 13.31
CA VAL A 122 -1.09 1.64 12.04
C VAL A 122 -0.21 0.42 11.99
N SER A 123 -0.76 -0.67 11.44
CA SER A 123 -0.03 -1.79 10.87
C SER A 123 -0.17 -1.72 9.36
N LYS A 124 0.91 -1.91 8.61
CA LYS A 124 0.88 -1.84 7.14
C LYS A 124 1.55 -3.04 6.50
N THR A 125 1.05 -3.43 5.34
CA THR A 125 1.67 -4.40 4.45
C THR A 125 2.03 -3.70 3.15
N ASP A 126 3.30 -3.73 2.78
CA ASP A 126 3.80 -3.15 1.55
C ASP A 126 3.49 -4.06 0.34
N VAL A 127 3.56 -3.52 -0.87
CA VAL A 127 3.35 -4.27 -2.11
C VAL A 127 4.54 -5.19 -2.34
N LEU A 128 4.27 -6.49 -2.50
CA LEU A 128 5.33 -7.51 -2.66
C LEU A 128 5.90 -7.54 -4.08
N CYS A 129 5.07 -7.26 -5.09
CA CYS A 129 5.47 -7.33 -6.51
C CYS A 129 5.29 -5.97 -7.17
N PHE A 130 6.30 -5.53 -7.90
CA PHE A 130 6.28 -4.27 -8.64
C PHE A 130 5.01 -4.10 -9.48
N GLY A 131 4.36 -2.94 -9.36
CA GLY A 131 3.16 -2.59 -10.10
C GLY A 131 1.86 -3.25 -9.62
N ASN A 132 1.90 -4.07 -8.56
CA ASN A 132 0.70 -4.69 -8.00
C ASN A 132 0.01 -3.79 -6.96
N ASN A 133 -1.20 -4.17 -6.57
CA ASN A 133 -2.02 -3.45 -5.58
C ASN A 133 -2.33 -4.32 -4.35
N THR A 134 -1.32 -4.98 -3.80
CA THR A 134 -1.48 -5.87 -2.63
C THR A 134 -1.24 -5.17 -1.30
N GLY A 135 -0.97 -3.88 -1.29
CA GLY A 135 -0.76 -3.08 -0.09
C GLY A 135 -2.00 -2.99 0.80
N VAL A 136 -1.78 -2.92 2.11
CA VAL A 136 -2.82 -2.80 3.14
C VAL A 136 -2.38 -1.79 4.20
N ILE A 137 -3.32 -0.99 4.67
CA ILE A 137 -3.20 -0.18 5.87
C ILE A 137 -4.32 -0.59 6.83
N ASP A 138 -3.94 -1.13 7.99
CA ASP A 138 -4.80 -1.51 9.12
C ASP A 138 -4.64 -0.41 10.18
N LEU A 139 -5.68 0.40 10.35
CA LEU A 139 -5.71 1.58 11.21
C LEU A 139 -6.40 1.25 12.52
N SER A 140 -5.88 1.77 13.61
CA SER A 140 -6.58 1.78 14.90
C SER A 140 -6.63 3.19 15.46
N ILE A 141 -7.81 3.63 15.88
CA ILE A 141 -8.03 4.95 16.48
C ILE A 141 -8.38 4.78 17.95
N THR A 142 -7.74 5.56 18.82
CA THR A 142 -7.96 5.54 20.28
C THR A 142 -8.03 6.96 20.83
N GLY A 143 -8.62 7.12 22.01
CA GLY A 143 -8.82 8.45 22.63
C GLY A 143 -9.91 9.28 21.94
N GLY A 144 -10.06 10.54 22.32
CA GLY A 144 -11.18 11.38 21.86
C GLY A 144 -12.55 10.84 22.28
N THR A 145 -13.58 11.17 21.52
CA THR A 145 -14.99 10.80 21.78
C THR A 145 -15.56 10.03 20.58
N PRO A 146 -15.71 8.67 20.65
CA PRO A 146 -16.28 7.90 19.55
C PRO A 146 -17.77 8.25 19.30
N PRO A 147 -18.30 7.98 18.06
CA PRO A 147 -17.67 7.29 16.95
C PRO A 147 -16.70 8.15 16.17
N TYR A 148 -15.79 7.46 15.42
CA TYR A 148 -14.83 8.13 14.55
C TYR A 148 -15.29 8.09 13.10
N THR A 149 -14.85 9.08 12.32
CA THR A 149 -15.00 9.11 10.87
C THR A 149 -13.63 9.30 10.23
N THR A 150 -13.38 8.57 9.16
CA THR A 150 -12.11 8.58 8.42
C THR A 150 -12.32 9.06 7.00
N SER A 151 -11.33 9.73 6.45
CA SER A 151 -11.28 10.12 5.03
C SER A 151 -9.84 10.00 4.53
N TRP A 152 -9.64 9.18 3.50
CA TRP A 152 -8.36 8.91 2.90
C TRP A 152 -8.18 9.63 1.57
N SER A 153 -6.93 9.92 1.21
CA SER A 153 -6.58 10.59 -0.07
C SER A 153 -6.98 9.80 -1.32
N ASN A 154 -7.23 8.49 -1.20
CA ASN A 154 -7.74 7.65 -2.30
C ASN A 154 -9.27 7.66 -2.41
N GLY A 155 -9.97 8.46 -1.58
CA GLY A 155 -11.43 8.60 -1.57
C GLY A 155 -12.14 7.55 -0.69
N SER A 156 -11.44 6.69 0.04
CA SER A 156 -12.03 5.76 0.99
C SER A 156 -12.45 6.48 2.28
N PHE A 157 -13.54 5.98 2.89
CA PHE A 157 -14.03 6.36 4.21
C PHE A 157 -13.98 5.20 5.22
N SER A 158 -13.45 4.06 4.83
CA SER A 158 -13.26 2.92 5.73
C SER A 158 -12.11 3.20 6.71
N GLU A 159 -12.15 2.60 7.90
CA GLU A 159 -11.04 2.66 8.84
C GLU A 159 -9.81 2.03 8.20
N ASP A 160 -9.90 0.78 7.77
CA ASP A 160 -8.87 0.05 7.04
C ASP A 160 -9.01 0.24 5.54
N ILE A 161 -7.87 0.25 4.84
CA ILE A 161 -7.83 0.30 3.38
C ILE A 161 -6.91 -0.78 2.82
N THR A 162 -7.40 -1.44 1.77
CA THR A 162 -6.76 -2.59 1.11
C THR A 162 -6.66 -2.38 -0.39
N ASN A 163 -5.99 -3.31 -1.07
CA ASN A 163 -5.76 -3.26 -2.52
C ASN A 163 -5.04 -1.98 -2.95
N LEU A 164 -3.99 -1.61 -2.20
CA LEU A 164 -3.25 -0.38 -2.40
C LEU A 164 -2.04 -0.61 -3.31
N PHE A 165 -1.86 0.27 -4.27
CA PHE A 165 -0.59 0.43 -4.99
C PHE A 165 0.45 1.13 -4.10
N ALA A 166 1.71 1.08 -4.48
CA ALA A 166 2.74 1.90 -3.86
C ALA A 166 2.43 3.39 -4.03
N ASN A 167 2.23 4.08 -2.92
CA ASN A 167 1.91 5.50 -2.88
C ASN A 167 1.92 6.03 -1.44
N THR A 168 1.77 7.35 -1.30
CA THR A 168 1.49 8.00 -0.02
C THR A 168 -0.02 8.16 0.16
N TYR A 169 -0.54 7.63 1.28
CA TYR A 169 -1.95 7.72 1.66
C TYR A 169 -2.10 8.66 2.85
N SER A 170 -2.79 9.77 2.66
CA SER A 170 -3.09 10.74 3.72
C SER A 170 -4.45 10.43 4.34
N LEU A 171 -4.50 10.49 5.66
CA LEU A 171 -5.68 10.28 6.50
C LEU A 171 -6.08 11.58 7.16
N THR A 172 -7.35 11.91 7.15
CA THR A 172 -8.02 12.79 8.10
C THR A 172 -8.99 11.94 8.91
N ALA A 173 -8.84 11.93 10.24
CA ALA A 173 -9.76 11.30 11.17
C ALA A 173 -10.42 12.36 12.05
N LEU A 174 -11.73 12.23 12.29
CA LEU A 174 -12.52 13.07 13.19
C LEU A 174 -13.26 12.19 14.18
N ASP A 175 -13.37 12.64 15.43
CA ASP A 175 -14.26 12.06 16.42
C ASP A 175 -15.67 12.72 16.41
N LEU A 176 -16.56 12.29 17.33
CA LEU A 176 -17.92 12.86 17.45
C LEU A 176 -17.91 14.38 17.68
N ASN A 177 -16.91 14.91 18.37
CA ASN A 177 -16.77 16.32 18.69
C ASN A 177 -15.98 17.11 17.64
N ASN A 178 -15.65 16.48 16.48
CA ASN A 178 -14.81 17.02 15.41
C ASN A 178 -13.35 17.30 15.84
N CYS A 179 -12.85 16.60 16.86
CA CYS A 179 -11.42 16.59 17.15
C CYS A 179 -10.70 15.88 16.00
N ARG A 180 -9.67 16.51 15.44
CA ARG A 180 -9.06 16.13 14.19
C ARG A 180 -7.64 15.59 14.39
N VAL A 181 -7.32 14.50 13.67
CA VAL A 181 -5.97 13.99 13.45
C VAL A 181 -5.72 13.88 11.96
N ASP A 182 -4.63 14.49 11.48
CA ASP A 182 -4.12 14.35 10.13
C ASP A 182 -2.79 13.63 10.18
N THR A 183 -2.63 12.61 9.34
CA THR A 183 -1.40 11.84 9.21
C THR A 183 -1.27 11.25 7.81
N SER A 184 -0.12 10.66 7.49
CA SER A 184 0.09 9.99 6.20
C SER A 184 0.97 8.77 6.36
N PHE A 185 0.74 7.78 5.50
CA PHE A 185 1.45 6.50 5.49
C PHE A 185 1.92 6.20 4.06
N ILE A 186 3.11 5.62 3.95
CA ILE A 186 3.71 5.27 2.66
C ILE A 186 3.64 3.75 2.51
N ILE A 187 3.02 3.29 1.43
CA ILE A 187 3.12 1.94 0.92
C ILE A 187 4.21 1.93 -0.14
N VAL A 188 5.17 1.04 -0.01
CA VAL A 188 6.28 0.88 -0.96
C VAL A 188 6.15 -0.42 -1.75
N GLU A 189 6.89 -0.53 -2.86
CA GLU A 189 7.04 -1.72 -3.68
C GLU A 189 8.51 -1.93 -4.04
N PRO A 190 8.92 -3.09 -4.57
CA PRO A 190 10.27 -3.27 -5.11
C PRO A 190 10.59 -2.25 -6.19
N ASP A 191 11.83 -1.75 -6.23
CA ASP A 191 12.26 -0.68 -7.15
C ASP A 191 12.10 -1.06 -8.64
N VAL A 192 12.26 -2.32 -8.97
CA VAL A 192 12.24 -2.84 -10.34
C VAL A 192 11.48 -4.16 -10.40
N GLY A 193 10.61 -4.31 -11.37
CA GLY A 193 9.92 -5.56 -11.68
C GLY A 193 10.87 -6.63 -12.21
N LEU A 194 10.44 -7.91 -12.12
CA LEU A 194 11.16 -9.03 -12.72
C LEU A 194 11.32 -8.81 -14.22
N SER A 195 12.53 -9.02 -14.73
CA SER A 195 12.85 -9.03 -16.15
C SER A 195 13.86 -10.13 -16.45
N ASN A 196 13.89 -10.60 -17.70
CA ASN A 196 14.80 -11.65 -18.14
C ASN A 196 15.41 -11.31 -19.51
N VAL A 197 16.65 -11.74 -19.73
CA VAL A 197 17.30 -11.69 -21.03
C VAL A 197 17.90 -13.06 -21.28
N PHE A 198 17.53 -13.69 -22.41
CA PHE A 198 18.11 -14.97 -22.83
C PHE A 198 19.43 -14.78 -23.57
N SER A 199 20.39 -15.67 -23.28
CA SER A 199 21.54 -15.94 -24.12
C SER A 199 21.36 -17.35 -24.70
N VAL A 200 21.27 -17.49 -26.03
CA VAL A 200 20.96 -18.75 -26.71
C VAL A 200 22.11 -19.14 -27.62
N SER A 201 22.54 -20.39 -27.52
CA SER A 201 23.36 -21.07 -28.52
C SER A 201 22.50 -22.11 -29.25
N HIS A 202 22.42 -21.98 -30.56
CA HIS A 202 21.63 -22.89 -31.39
C HIS A 202 22.35 -24.24 -31.61
N VAL A 203 21.61 -25.24 -32.08
CA VAL A 203 22.14 -26.55 -32.39
C VAL A 203 23.09 -26.44 -33.56
N SER A 204 24.24 -27.13 -33.47
CA SER A 204 25.28 -27.07 -34.48
C SER A 204 24.90 -27.83 -35.77
N CYS A 205 24.26 -29.01 -35.65
CA CYS A 205 23.84 -29.86 -36.76
C CYS A 205 22.36 -30.22 -36.61
N ASN A 206 21.73 -30.46 -37.77
CA ASN A 206 20.35 -30.93 -37.79
C ASN A 206 20.20 -32.24 -36.98
N GLY A 207 19.22 -32.27 -36.06
CA GLY A 207 18.95 -33.40 -35.19
C GLY A 207 19.91 -33.60 -34.02
N PHE A 208 20.83 -32.66 -33.74
CA PHE A 208 21.72 -32.71 -32.57
C PHE A 208 21.05 -32.12 -31.32
N TYR A 209 21.70 -32.36 -30.16
CA TYR A 209 21.23 -31.94 -28.82
C TYR A 209 22.32 -31.13 -28.11
N ASP A 210 22.90 -30.15 -28.80
CA ASP A 210 24.00 -29.34 -28.27
C ASP A 210 23.64 -27.86 -28.12
N GLY A 211 22.35 -27.51 -28.27
CA GLY A 211 21.83 -26.17 -28.02
C GLY A 211 21.80 -25.79 -26.54
N ASN A 212 21.98 -24.53 -26.23
CA ASN A 212 21.97 -24.03 -24.86
C ASN A 212 21.16 -22.75 -24.73
N ILE A 213 20.52 -22.57 -23.58
CA ILE A 213 19.81 -21.36 -23.17
C ILE A 213 20.30 -20.99 -21.79
N PHE A 214 20.68 -19.73 -21.58
CA PHE A 214 20.94 -19.15 -20.27
C PHE A 214 19.99 -17.99 -20.05
N SER A 215 19.28 -17.99 -18.89
CA SER A 215 18.41 -16.95 -18.40
C SER A 215 19.20 -16.01 -17.48
N ASN A 216 19.18 -14.72 -17.79
CA ASN A 216 19.77 -13.69 -16.96
C ASN A 216 18.64 -12.82 -16.39
N VAL A 217 18.20 -13.17 -15.19
CA VAL A 217 17.08 -12.53 -14.49
C VAL A 217 17.58 -11.34 -13.67
N SER A 218 16.83 -10.24 -13.70
CA SER A 218 17.07 -9.05 -12.88
C SER A 218 15.75 -8.50 -12.34
N GLY A 219 15.84 -7.64 -11.30
CA GLY A 219 14.67 -7.09 -10.61
C GLY A 219 13.99 -8.10 -9.68
N GLY A 220 12.85 -7.71 -9.09
CA GLY A 220 12.17 -8.50 -8.06
C GLY A 220 13.05 -8.74 -6.83
N THR A 221 12.76 -9.79 -6.07
CA THR A 221 13.45 -10.14 -4.82
C THR A 221 14.10 -11.52 -4.92
N ALA A 222 15.45 -11.59 -4.99
CA ALA A 222 16.19 -12.84 -4.99
C ALA A 222 16.02 -13.62 -3.66
N PRO A 223 16.16 -14.98 -3.67
CA PRO A 223 16.52 -15.84 -4.77
C PRO A 223 15.38 -16.12 -5.77
N TYR A 224 15.74 -16.53 -6.98
CA TYR A 224 14.79 -16.89 -8.03
C TYR A 224 14.64 -18.40 -8.15
N GLN A 225 13.44 -18.85 -8.47
CA GLN A 225 13.12 -20.23 -8.85
C GLN A 225 12.78 -20.27 -10.32
N TYR A 226 13.22 -21.34 -11.02
CA TYR A 226 13.04 -21.49 -12.45
C TYR A 226 12.24 -22.75 -12.73
N VAL A 227 11.26 -22.67 -13.62
CA VAL A 227 10.50 -23.79 -14.15
C VAL A 227 10.53 -23.71 -15.67
N TRP A 228 11.05 -24.75 -16.32
CA TRP A 228 11.16 -24.81 -17.77
C TRP A 228 10.15 -25.80 -18.36
N ALA A 229 9.70 -25.51 -19.57
CA ALA A 229 8.94 -26.43 -20.42
C ALA A 229 9.39 -26.25 -21.86
N ASN A 230 9.19 -27.30 -22.69
CA ASN A 230 9.26 -27.19 -24.12
C ASN A 230 7.87 -27.36 -24.76
N SER A 231 7.79 -27.46 -26.08
CA SER A 231 6.50 -27.60 -26.78
C SER A 231 5.71 -28.87 -26.41
N SER A 232 6.34 -29.86 -25.78
CA SER A 232 5.76 -31.17 -25.53
C SER A 232 5.52 -31.47 -24.04
N TYR A 233 6.39 -31.00 -23.12
CA TYR A 233 6.34 -31.36 -21.71
C TYR A 233 7.10 -30.39 -20.81
N ALA A 234 6.82 -30.45 -19.50
CA ALA A 234 7.60 -29.76 -18.49
C ALA A 234 8.96 -30.41 -18.28
N LEU A 235 10.00 -29.60 -18.12
CA LEU A 235 11.38 -30.09 -17.92
C LEU A 235 11.66 -30.20 -16.42
N SER A 236 12.30 -31.30 -16.01
CA SER A 236 12.66 -31.59 -14.62
C SER A 236 13.94 -30.86 -14.19
N THR A 237 14.05 -29.56 -14.47
CA THR A 237 15.20 -28.75 -14.05
C THR A 237 14.77 -27.46 -13.42
N THR A 238 15.49 -27.04 -12.38
CA THR A 238 15.34 -25.77 -11.65
C THR A 238 16.54 -24.85 -11.87
N SER A 239 17.40 -25.18 -12.83
CA SER A 239 18.57 -24.38 -13.21
C SER A 239 18.16 -23.10 -13.92
N SER A 240 18.96 -22.05 -13.79
CA SER A 240 18.82 -20.80 -14.57
C SER A 240 19.10 -20.99 -16.06
N GLY A 241 19.50 -22.19 -16.52
CA GLY A 241 19.78 -22.48 -17.93
C GLY A 241 19.59 -23.93 -18.30
N LEU A 242 19.47 -24.19 -19.61
CA LEU A 242 19.37 -25.46 -20.24
C LEU A 242 20.65 -25.72 -21.07
N THR A 243 21.22 -26.89 -20.97
CA THR A 243 22.42 -27.27 -21.73
C THR A 243 22.21 -28.63 -22.43
N ASN A 244 22.66 -28.73 -23.66
CA ASN A 244 22.51 -29.93 -24.50
C ASN A 244 21.04 -30.27 -24.82
N PHE A 245 20.30 -29.27 -25.28
CA PHE A 245 18.90 -29.40 -25.68
C PHE A 245 18.72 -29.31 -27.19
N PRO A 246 17.67 -29.96 -27.75
CA PRO A 246 17.38 -29.93 -29.19
C PRO A 246 16.77 -28.60 -29.62
N ALA A 247 16.59 -28.44 -30.93
CA ALA A 247 15.78 -27.37 -31.49
C ALA A 247 14.32 -27.53 -31.06
N ASP A 248 13.77 -26.53 -30.43
CA ASP A 248 12.37 -26.45 -29.98
C ASP A 248 12.06 -25.02 -29.45
N ASN A 249 10.79 -24.75 -29.12
CA ASN A 249 10.37 -23.58 -28.35
C ASN A 249 10.42 -23.90 -26.85
N TYR A 250 11.03 -23.02 -26.10
CA TYR A 250 11.19 -23.15 -24.64
C TYR A 250 10.46 -22.03 -23.89
N PHE A 251 9.79 -22.43 -22.85
CA PHE A 251 8.99 -21.60 -21.97
C PHE A 251 9.64 -21.57 -20.59
N LEU A 252 9.80 -20.40 -20.03
CA LEU A 252 10.35 -20.19 -18.71
C LEU A 252 9.33 -19.50 -17.81
N GLU A 253 9.09 -20.06 -16.63
CA GLU A 253 8.48 -19.36 -15.50
C GLU A 253 9.59 -19.07 -14.49
N VAL A 254 9.77 -17.81 -14.12
CA VAL A 254 10.62 -17.37 -13.00
C VAL A 254 9.74 -16.91 -11.87
N THR A 255 9.99 -17.40 -10.67
CA THR A 255 9.33 -16.95 -9.45
C THR A 255 10.38 -16.40 -8.49
N ASP A 256 10.19 -15.18 -8.01
CA ASP A 256 11.06 -14.57 -7.02
C ASP A 256 10.72 -15.00 -5.58
N ASN A 257 11.49 -14.52 -4.59
CA ASN A 257 11.28 -14.87 -3.17
C ASN A 257 9.94 -14.37 -2.60
N ASN A 258 9.35 -13.35 -3.20
CA ASN A 258 8.04 -12.80 -2.82
C ASN A 258 6.87 -13.49 -3.53
N GLY A 259 7.15 -14.45 -4.41
CA GLY A 259 6.15 -15.16 -5.21
C GLY A 259 5.73 -14.41 -6.48
N CYS A 260 6.45 -13.35 -6.87
CA CYS A 260 6.21 -12.63 -8.11
C CYS A 260 6.68 -13.46 -9.29
N LYS A 261 5.87 -13.54 -10.36
CA LYS A 261 6.11 -14.41 -11.50
C LYS A 261 6.40 -13.62 -12.77
N LEU A 262 7.36 -14.13 -13.56
CA LEU A 262 7.66 -13.72 -14.91
C LEU A 262 7.52 -14.93 -15.82
N TYR A 263 6.86 -14.78 -16.96
CA TYR A 263 6.76 -15.76 -18.02
C TYR A 263 7.48 -15.23 -19.26
N ASP A 264 8.37 -16.02 -19.81
CA ASP A 264 9.16 -15.64 -20.97
C ASP A 264 9.37 -16.84 -21.90
N THR A 265 9.68 -16.58 -23.16
CA THR A 265 9.81 -17.63 -24.19
C THR A 265 11.00 -17.35 -25.08
N THR A 266 11.67 -18.43 -25.51
CA THR A 266 12.74 -18.38 -26.50
C THR A 266 12.75 -19.68 -27.32
N ASN A 267 13.57 -19.74 -28.33
CA ASN A 267 13.71 -20.94 -29.15
C ASN A 267 15.17 -21.29 -29.44
N ILE A 268 15.46 -22.58 -29.48
CA ILE A 268 16.65 -23.14 -30.11
C ILE A 268 16.27 -23.54 -31.52
N ILE A 269 17.02 -23.11 -32.50
CA ILE A 269 16.86 -23.50 -33.90
C ILE A 269 17.99 -24.41 -34.33
N GLU A 270 17.78 -25.20 -35.38
CA GLU A 270 18.78 -26.04 -36.03
C GLU A 270 18.94 -25.66 -37.51
N PRO A 271 20.11 -25.90 -38.13
CA PRO A 271 20.26 -25.75 -39.56
C PRO A 271 19.42 -26.79 -40.30
N THR A 272 19.10 -26.52 -41.55
CA THR A 272 18.48 -27.52 -42.42
C THR A 272 19.43 -28.70 -42.59
N MET A 273 18.87 -29.90 -42.72
CA MET A 273 19.66 -31.11 -42.89
C MET A 273 20.62 -30.95 -44.06
N LEU A 274 21.92 -31.32 -43.85
CA LEU A 274 22.91 -31.35 -44.89
C LEU A 274 22.55 -32.48 -45.87
N TRP A 275 22.44 -32.17 -47.14
CA TRP A 275 22.04 -33.07 -48.20
C TRP A 275 22.92 -32.86 -49.42
N ASP A 276 23.27 -33.97 -50.15
CA ASP A 276 23.95 -33.92 -51.41
C ASP A 276 23.19 -34.73 -52.47
N THR A 277 23.42 -34.35 -53.71
CA THR A 277 23.01 -35.13 -54.90
C THR A 277 24.20 -35.26 -55.82
N LEU A 278 24.69 -36.51 -55.99
CA LEU A 278 25.75 -36.81 -56.90
C LEU A 278 25.17 -37.12 -58.28
N ILE A 279 25.66 -36.42 -59.32
CA ILE A 279 25.31 -36.61 -60.70
C ILE A 279 26.58 -37.06 -61.44
N GLY A 280 26.57 -38.29 -61.91
CA GLY A 280 27.69 -38.89 -62.67
C GLY A 280 27.49 -38.86 -64.18
N VAL A 281 28.57 -38.68 -64.91
CA VAL A 281 28.67 -38.93 -66.35
C VAL A 281 29.57 -40.13 -66.53
N ASP A 282 29.02 -41.20 -67.08
CA ASP A 282 29.72 -42.46 -67.32
C ASP A 282 30.83 -42.32 -68.37
N ILE A 283 31.76 -43.27 -68.39
CA ILE A 283 32.92 -43.29 -69.25
C ILE A 283 32.47 -43.58 -70.68
N LEU A 284 32.93 -42.79 -71.63
CA LEU A 284 32.49 -42.91 -73.04
C LEU A 284 33.08 -44.13 -73.75
N CYS A 285 34.36 -44.49 -73.51
CA CYS A 285 35.01 -45.60 -74.11
C CYS A 285 35.71 -46.43 -73.02
N LYS A 286 35.69 -47.76 -73.20
CA LYS A 286 36.28 -48.70 -72.25
C LYS A 286 37.75 -48.41 -71.98
N GLY A 287 38.12 -48.32 -70.69
CA GLY A 287 39.49 -48.08 -70.23
C GLY A 287 39.93 -46.60 -70.25
N GLU A 288 39.07 -45.67 -70.66
CA GLU A 288 39.39 -44.28 -70.67
C GLU A 288 39.01 -43.64 -69.32
N SER A 289 39.46 -42.38 -69.10
CA SER A 289 39.14 -41.60 -67.96
C SER A 289 38.36 -40.32 -68.39
N THR A 290 37.15 -40.53 -68.89
CA THR A 290 36.27 -39.43 -69.38
C THR A 290 35.08 -39.19 -68.48
N GLY A 291 35.03 -39.85 -67.32
CA GLY A 291 33.95 -39.71 -66.35
C GLY A 291 34.01 -38.41 -65.61
N GLU A 292 32.82 -37.90 -65.19
CA GLU A 292 32.67 -36.71 -64.39
C GLU A 292 31.66 -36.96 -63.24
N ILE A 293 31.85 -36.26 -62.10
CA ILE A 293 30.90 -36.26 -61.00
C ILE A 293 30.67 -34.81 -60.61
N ASN A 294 29.40 -34.43 -60.58
CA ASN A 294 28.95 -33.13 -60.05
C ASN A 294 28.17 -33.33 -58.73
N SER A 295 28.61 -32.69 -57.69
CA SER A 295 27.95 -32.70 -56.40
C SER A 295 27.12 -31.39 -56.21
N ILE A 296 25.84 -31.55 -55.91
CA ILE A 296 24.91 -30.47 -55.64
C ILE A 296 24.50 -30.53 -54.16
N ILE A 297 25.02 -29.59 -53.37
CA ILE A 297 24.84 -29.55 -51.91
C ILE A 297 23.76 -28.57 -51.52
N SER A 298 22.96 -28.94 -50.52
CA SER A 298 21.97 -28.10 -49.88
C SER A 298 21.92 -28.35 -48.38
N GLY A 299 21.42 -27.38 -47.60
CA GLY A 299 21.35 -27.46 -46.13
C GLY A 299 22.72 -27.37 -45.46
N GLY A 300 22.79 -27.72 -44.17
CA GLY A 300 23.95 -27.50 -43.33
C GLY A 300 24.30 -26.01 -43.18
N THR A 301 25.50 -25.72 -42.72
CA THR A 301 26.03 -24.36 -42.53
C THR A 301 27.26 -24.16 -43.42
N PRO A 302 27.19 -23.38 -44.53
CA PRO A 302 28.36 -23.16 -45.39
C PRO A 302 29.45 -22.33 -44.65
N PRO A 303 30.76 -22.45 -45.07
CA PRO A 303 31.25 -23.17 -46.23
C PRO A 303 31.38 -24.70 -46.02
N TYR A 304 31.41 -25.43 -47.13
CA TYR A 304 31.60 -26.90 -47.15
C TYR A 304 33.02 -27.27 -47.48
N SER A 305 33.47 -28.41 -46.94
CA SER A 305 34.71 -29.09 -47.31
C SER A 305 34.42 -30.49 -47.82
N TYR A 306 35.24 -30.95 -48.77
CA TYR A 306 35.04 -32.20 -49.52
C TYR A 306 36.23 -33.10 -49.34
N SER A 307 36.00 -34.40 -49.20
CA SER A 307 37.02 -35.43 -49.17
C SER A 307 36.55 -36.66 -49.93
N TRP A 308 37.15 -36.91 -51.06
CA TRP A 308 36.89 -38.09 -51.85
C TRP A 308 37.84 -39.21 -51.47
N ASP A 309 37.42 -40.50 -51.65
CA ASP A 309 38.22 -41.68 -51.39
C ASP A 309 39.44 -41.77 -52.34
N ASN A 310 39.40 -41.09 -53.47
CA ASN A 310 40.54 -40.97 -54.39
C ASN A 310 41.55 -39.86 -53.99
N GLY A 311 41.32 -39.20 -52.86
CA GLY A 311 42.21 -38.14 -52.37
C GLY A 311 41.90 -36.72 -52.87
N ALA A 312 40.91 -36.56 -53.73
CA ALA A 312 40.47 -35.18 -54.15
C ALA A 312 39.71 -34.46 -53.11
N SER A 313 39.78 -33.09 -53.14
CA SER A 313 39.11 -32.20 -52.22
C SER A 313 38.23 -31.13 -52.89
N SER A 314 38.01 -31.29 -54.21
CA SER A 314 37.11 -30.41 -54.98
C SER A 314 35.68 -30.91 -54.91
N GLN A 315 34.70 -29.96 -55.02
CA GLN A 315 33.27 -30.26 -55.04
C GLN A 315 32.94 -31.22 -56.20
N ASN A 316 33.45 -30.92 -57.38
CA ASN A 316 33.24 -31.73 -58.62
C ASN A 316 34.51 -32.40 -59.02
N LEU A 317 34.36 -33.57 -59.65
CA LEU A 317 35.48 -34.34 -60.22
C LEU A 317 35.33 -34.50 -61.71
N GLN A 318 36.50 -34.54 -62.45
CA GLN A 318 36.57 -34.75 -63.86
C GLN A 318 37.72 -35.74 -64.18
N PHE A 319 37.73 -36.27 -65.38
CA PHE A 319 38.72 -37.21 -65.87
C PHE A 319 38.79 -38.46 -65.00
N LEU A 320 37.64 -39.03 -64.69
CA LEU A 320 37.50 -40.20 -63.84
C LEU A 320 37.43 -41.49 -64.69
N SER A 321 38.04 -42.56 -64.18
CA SER A 321 37.87 -43.93 -64.69
C SER A 321 36.59 -44.55 -64.11
N ALA A 322 36.16 -45.72 -64.70
CA ALA A 322 35.03 -46.45 -64.10
C ALA A 322 35.39 -46.95 -62.69
N GLY A 323 34.47 -46.83 -61.79
CA GLY A 323 34.69 -47.19 -60.40
C GLY A 323 33.62 -46.64 -59.45
N ASN A 324 33.76 -47.01 -58.20
CA ASN A 324 32.95 -46.44 -57.12
C ASN A 324 33.71 -45.29 -56.51
N TYR A 325 33.03 -44.17 -56.33
CA TYR A 325 33.55 -42.90 -55.69
C TYR A 325 32.73 -42.58 -54.46
N GLN A 326 33.41 -42.43 -53.34
CA GLN A 326 32.77 -42.04 -52.08
C GLN A 326 33.20 -40.62 -51.74
N LEU A 327 32.20 -39.75 -51.48
CA LEU A 327 32.35 -38.35 -51.00
C LEU A 327 32.00 -38.26 -49.55
N GLN A 328 32.87 -37.67 -48.78
CA GLN A 328 32.54 -37.10 -47.41
C GLN A 328 32.50 -35.56 -47.49
N ILE A 329 31.41 -35.01 -47.05
CA ILE A 329 31.18 -33.56 -46.95
C ILE A 329 31.12 -33.18 -45.48
N ASN A 330 31.86 -32.14 -45.10
CA ASN A 330 31.68 -31.50 -43.79
C ASN A 330 31.29 -30.04 -44.03
N ASP A 331 30.30 -29.58 -43.28
CA ASP A 331 29.94 -28.17 -43.26
C ASP A 331 30.82 -27.36 -42.27
N PHE A 332 30.55 -26.07 -42.12
CA PHE A 332 31.30 -25.18 -41.19
C PHE A 332 31.28 -25.68 -39.76
N ASN A 333 30.17 -26.27 -39.31
CA ASN A 333 29.99 -26.78 -37.94
C ASN A 333 30.51 -28.22 -37.79
N ASN A 334 31.16 -28.78 -38.82
CA ASN A 334 31.62 -30.19 -38.93
C ASN A 334 30.47 -31.21 -38.93
N CYS A 335 29.27 -30.81 -39.37
CA CYS A 335 28.21 -31.77 -39.67
C CYS A 335 28.62 -32.56 -40.90
N GLN A 336 28.58 -33.90 -40.79
CA GLN A 336 29.11 -34.79 -41.77
C GLN A 336 28.03 -35.51 -42.59
N LEU A 337 28.19 -35.53 -43.89
CA LEU A 337 27.43 -36.37 -44.83
C LEU A 337 28.41 -37.26 -45.67
N THR A 338 28.03 -38.48 -45.88
CA THR A 338 28.74 -39.37 -46.78
C THR A 338 27.80 -39.89 -47.86
N ASP A 339 28.19 -39.78 -49.11
CA ASP A 339 27.43 -40.25 -50.24
C ASP A 339 28.38 -41.00 -51.24
N SER A 340 27.85 -41.80 -52.18
CA SER A 340 28.63 -42.53 -53.11
C SER A 340 27.95 -42.72 -54.47
N ILE A 341 28.73 -42.78 -55.52
CA ILE A 341 28.25 -42.97 -56.88
C ILE A 341 29.17 -43.94 -57.68
N ILE A 342 28.57 -44.69 -58.51
CA ILE A 342 29.30 -45.64 -59.43
C ILE A 342 29.29 -45.05 -60.84
N LEU A 343 30.47 -44.93 -61.44
CA LEU A 343 30.63 -44.62 -62.85
C LEU A 343 30.91 -45.90 -63.59
N ASN A 344 30.17 -46.14 -64.65
CA ASN A 344 30.28 -47.33 -65.48
C ASN A 344 31.04 -47.01 -66.74
N GLU A 345 31.66 -48.11 -67.39
CA GLU A 345 32.20 -48.04 -68.71
C GLU A 345 31.44 -48.98 -69.62
N PRO A 346 31.49 -48.79 -70.96
CA PRO A 346 30.89 -49.72 -71.91
C PRO A 346 31.50 -51.13 -71.84
N ILE A 347 30.66 -52.14 -72.04
CA ILE A 347 31.08 -53.58 -71.95
C ILE A 347 32.08 -53.96 -73.02
N SER A 348 32.17 -53.25 -74.10
CA SER A 348 33.13 -53.39 -75.25
C SER A 348 32.49 -52.98 -76.54
#